data_a4095f9596488e388c03e3b3c2c028b5
#
_entry.id   a4095f9596488e388c03e3b3c2c028b5
#
_cell.length_a   1.000
_cell.length_b   1.000
_cell.length_c   1.000
_cell.angle_alpha   90.00
_cell.angle_beta   90.00
_cell.angle_gamma   90.00
#
_symmetry.space_group_name_H-M   'P 1'
#
loop_
_entity.id
_entity.type
_entity.pdbx_description
1 polymer ?
#
loop_
_entity_poly.entity_id
_entity_poly.type
_entity_poly.pdbx_seq_one_letter_code
_entity_poly.pdbx_strand_id
1 'polypeptide(L)'
;MRELVERGLDARGIVAGARERGRGHGRTVTVNLAESPLGWLRSRRLVDARQFEAGERLRADYERAALAPSVTMRWEARVDGGGGDALDPATAQIAAKHRFDAALDGAGRGLNDVLWRVICAGEGLPVAERGLGWPQRSGRVVLTIALDRLADHYGLG
;
A
#
# COMPACT_ATOMS: atom_id res chain seq x y z
N MET A 1 4.17 -0.50 22.11
CA MET A 1 5.50 -0.66 21.52
C MET A 1 5.51 0.05 20.17
N ARG A 2 6.40 0.98 20.00
CA ARG A 2 6.52 1.72 18.74
C ARG A 2 7.43 0.94 17.81
N GLU A 3 6.92 0.53 16.68
CA GLU A 3 7.72 -0.10 15.63
C GLU A 3 8.18 1.01 14.65
N LEU A 4 9.38 1.50 14.88
CA LEU A 4 9.98 2.56 14.08
C LEU A 4 10.79 1.95 12.94
N VAL A 5 10.45 2.31 11.71
CA VAL A 5 11.18 1.89 10.51
C VAL A 5 11.66 3.13 9.76
N GLU A 6 12.94 3.16 9.43
CA GLU A 6 13.48 4.21 8.57
C GLU A 6 13.06 3.98 7.12
N ARG A 7 12.42 4.96 6.54
CA ARG A 7 12.04 4.96 5.11
C ARG A 7 12.72 6.10 4.39
N GLY A 8 13.20 5.82 3.17
CA GLY A 8 13.79 6.85 2.33
C GLY A 8 12.78 7.90 1.91
N LEU A 9 13.20 9.15 1.91
CA LEU A 9 12.49 10.27 1.31
C LEU A 9 13.11 10.56 -0.05
N ASP A 10 12.29 10.56 -1.07
CA ASP A 10 12.64 11.13 -2.36
C ASP A 10 11.90 12.45 -2.60
N ALA A 11 12.12 13.08 -3.74
CA ALA A 11 11.47 14.34 -4.08
C ALA A 11 9.93 14.25 -4.16
N ARG A 12 9.37 13.06 -4.00
CA ARG A 12 7.94 12.75 -4.14
C ARG A 12 7.27 12.27 -2.86
N GLY A 13 8.03 12.13 -1.77
CA GLY A 13 7.52 11.72 -0.47
C GLY A 13 8.17 10.46 0.10
N ILE A 14 7.49 9.78 1.00
CA ILE A 14 7.99 8.60 1.70
C ILE A 14 7.93 7.38 0.78
N VAL A 15 9.06 6.73 0.57
CA VAL A 15 9.12 5.50 -0.25
C VAL A 15 8.61 4.31 0.56
N ALA A 16 7.67 3.57 -0.01
CA ALA A 16 7.21 2.30 0.58
C ALA A 16 8.32 1.25 0.50
N GLY A 17 8.64 0.65 1.63
CA GLY A 17 9.66 -0.39 1.76
C GLY A 17 10.85 0.01 2.62
N ALA A 18 11.37 -0.96 3.37
CA ALA A 18 12.63 -0.79 4.08
C ALA A 18 13.76 -0.68 3.05
N ARG A 19 14.47 0.43 3.04
CA ARG A 19 15.71 0.52 2.28
C ARG A 19 16.79 -0.22 3.04
N GLU A 20 17.34 -1.26 2.46
CA GLU A 20 18.63 -1.77 2.88
C GLU A 20 19.66 -0.63 2.86
N ARG A 21 20.51 -0.62 3.86
CA ARG A 21 21.57 0.40 4.05
C ARG A 21 22.53 0.42 2.86
N GLY A 22 22.11 1.08 1.78
CA GLY A 22 22.98 1.43 0.67
C GLY A 22 23.48 2.87 0.85
N ARG A 23 24.76 3.08 0.69
CA ARG A 23 25.44 4.39 0.76
C ARG A 23 24.86 5.36 -0.27
N GLY A 24 23.79 6.04 0.07
CA GLY A 24 23.26 7.12 -0.74
C GLY A 24 22.75 8.23 0.16
N HIS A 25 23.14 9.45 -0.10
CA HIS A 25 22.75 10.66 0.64
C HIS A 25 21.24 11.00 0.45
N GLY A 26 20.37 10.04 0.68
CA GLY A 26 18.95 10.25 0.68
C GLY A 26 18.47 10.61 2.09
N ARG A 27 17.64 11.63 2.20
CA ARG A 27 16.92 11.93 3.44
C ARG A 27 16.06 10.72 3.81
N THR A 28 16.16 10.28 5.05
CA THR A 28 15.31 9.21 5.60
C THR A 28 14.35 9.80 6.61
N VAL A 29 13.15 9.25 6.65
CA VAL A 29 12.15 9.57 7.68
C VAL A 29 11.84 8.30 8.45
N THR A 30 11.84 8.43 9.75
CA THR A 30 11.38 7.34 10.61
C THR A 30 9.86 7.31 10.62
N VAL A 31 9.28 6.26 10.08
CA VAL A 31 7.83 6.04 10.03
C VAL A 31 7.46 5.00 11.08
N ASN A 32 6.49 5.31 11.91
CA ASN A 32 5.92 4.34 12.85
C ASN A 32 4.87 3.49 12.11
N LEU A 33 5.20 2.26 11.78
CA LEU A 33 4.28 1.33 11.11
C LEU A 33 3.04 1.02 11.96
N ALA A 34 3.17 1.14 13.29
CA ALA A 34 2.05 0.95 14.21
C ALA A 34 1.02 2.11 14.15
N GLU A 35 1.38 3.25 13.54
CA GLU A 35 0.45 4.38 13.36
C GLU A 35 -0.50 4.19 12.19
N SER A 36 -0.19 3.31 11.22
CA SER A 36 -1.15 2.94 10.20
C SER A 36 -2.28 2.10 10.81
N PRO A 37 -3.53 2.26 10.37
CA PRO A 37 -4.65 1.44 10.87
C PRO A 37 -4.36 -0.06 10.75
N LEU A 38 -3.78 -0.50 9.66
CA LEU A 38 -3.40 -1.90 9.44
C LEU A 38 -2.28 -2.34 10.40
N GLY A 39 -1.24 -1.52 10.57
CA GLY A 39 -0.15 -1.79 11.51
C GLY A 39 -0.64 -1.85 12.96
N TRP A 40 -1.55 -0.97 13.34
CA TRP A 40 -2.19 -1.00 14.65
C TRP A 40 -2.98 -2.30 14.88
N LEU A 41 -3.77 -2.72 13.88
CA LEU A 41 -4.51 -4.00 13.96
C LEU A 41 -3.56 -5.19 14.07
N ARG A 42 -2.45 -5.18 13.34
CA ARG A 42 -1.44 -6.24 13.41
C ARG A 42 -0.77 -6.31 14.78
N SER A 43 -0.38 -5.17 15.34
CA SER A 43 0.26 -5.12 16.67
C SER A 43 -0.64 -5.66 17.78
N ARG A 44 -1.95 -5.54 17.61
CA ARG A 44 -2.96 -6.06 18.53
C ARG A 44 -3.47 -7.46 18.19
N ARG A 45 -2.87 -8.11 17.20
CA ARG A 45 -3.26 -9.45 16.73
C ARG A 45 -4.72 -9.54 16.28
N LEU A 46 -5.27 -8.44 15.80
CA LEU A 46 -6.63 -8.38 15.25
C LEU A 46 -6.69 -8.76 13.77
N VAL A 47 -5.55 -8.77 13.11
CA VAL A 47 -5.33 -9.36 11.79
C VAL A 47 -4.11 -10.27 11.86
N ASP A 48 -4.15 -11.35 11.08
CA ASP A 48 -3.04 -12.29 11.00
C ASP A 48 -1.94 -11.82 10.01
N ALA A 49 -0.88 -12.61 9.89
CA ALA A 49 0.25 -12.27 9.02
C ALA A 49 -0.16 -12.27 7.54
N ARG A 50 -1.03 -13.18 7.14
CA ARG A 50 -1.55 -13.30 5.78
C ARG A 50 -2.40 -12.10 5.38
N GLN A 51 -3.32 -11.71 6.25
CA GLN A 51 -4.18 -10.52 6.08
C GLN A 51 -3.35 -9.24 6.06
N PHE A 52 -2.38 -9.12 6.94
CA PHE A 52 -1.46 -7.99 6.99
C PHE A 52 -0.66 -7.87 5.68
N GLU A 53 -0.07 -8.96 5.20
CA GLU A 53 0.69 -8.97 3.96
C GLU A 53 -0.18 -8.60 2.75
N ALA A 54 -1.40 -9.11 2.69
CA ALA A 54 -2.35 -8.75 1.64
C ALA A 54 -2.62 -7.23 1.60
N GLY A 55 -2.86 -6.63 2.75
CA GLY A 55 -3.06 -5.19 2.87
C GLY A 55 -1.82 -4.38 2.49
N GLU A 56 -0.63 -4.81 2.89
CA GLU A 56 0.63 -4.14 2.53
C GLU A 56 0.92 -4.23 1.02
N ARG A 57 0.59 -5.33 0.36
CA ARG A 57 0.71 -5.46 -1.11
C ARG A 57 -0.24 -4.50 -1.83
N LEU A 58 -1.49 -4.41 -1.38
CA LEU A 58 -2.46 -3.47 -1.94
C LEU A 58 -1.97 -2.02 -1.78
N ARG A 59 -1.50 -1.67 -0.61
CA ARG A 59 -0.94 -0.35 -0.32
C ARG A 59 0.26 -0.03 -1.19
N ALA A 60 1.16 -0.98 -1.37
CA ALA A 60 2.33 -0.80 -2.22
C ALA A 60 1.95 -0.54 -3.69
N ASP A 61 0.98 -1.26 -4.22
CA ASP A 61 0.49 -1.02 -5.58
C ASP A 61 -0.25 0.31 -5.70
N TYR A 62 -1.03 0.70 -4.70
CA TYR A 62 -1.66 2.01 -4.63
C TYR A 62 -0.62 3.14 -4.64
N GLU A 63 0.40 3.05 -3.79
CA GLU A 63 1.47 4.05 -3.71
C GLU A 63 2.25 4.13 -5.03
N ARG A 64 2.58 3.01 -5.65
CA ARG A 64 3.26 2.98 -6.95
C ARG A 64 2.41 3.58 -8.06
N ALA A 65 1.12 3.31 -8.08
CA ALA A 65 0.19 3.85 -9.06
C ALA A 65 -0.07 5.35 -8.86
N ALA A 66 -0.15 5.82 -7.60
CA ALA A 66 -0.41 7.21 -7.24
C ALA A 66 0.86 8.09 -7.28
N LEU A 67 2.02 7.51 -6.97
CA LEU A 67 3.33 8.20 -7.03
C LEU A 67 3.87 8.37 -8.45
N ALA A 68 3.09 7.95 -9.43
CA ALA A 68 3.45 8.24 -10.78
C ALA A 68 3.48 9.73 -11.04
N PRO A 69 4.54 10.22 -11.60
CA PRO A 69 4.56 11.60 -12.01
C PRO A 69 3.45 11.82 -13.02
N SER A 70 2.58 12.80 -12.76
CA SER A 70 1.94 13.49 -13.86
C SER A 70 3.06 14.11 -14.66
N VAL A 71 3.52 13.41 -15.70
CA VAL A 71 4.68 13.81 -16.49
C VAL A 71 4.26 14.96 -17.36
N THR A 72 4.52 16.18 -16.90
CA THR A 72 4.54 17.35 -17.77
C THR A 72 5.92 17.63 -18.37
N MET A 73 6.98 16.97 -17.89
CA MET A 73 8.32 17.08 -18.49
C MET A 73 9.07 15.77 -18.42
N ARG A 74 9.19 15.11 -19.54
CA ARG A 74 10.08 13.99 -19.76
C ARG A 74 11.47 14.52 -20.10
N TRP A 75 12.35 14.55 -19.12
CA TRP A 75 13.77 14.56 -19.40
C TRP A 75 14.20 13.12 -19.63
N GLU A 76 14.25 12.73 -20.88
CA GLU A 76 14.93 11.50 -21.28
C GLU A 76 16.43 11.73 -21.16
N ALA A 77 17.00 11.40 -20.03
CA ALA A 77 18.40 11.06 -20.00
C ALA A 77 18.53 9.67 -20.65
N ARG A 78 18.80 9.63 -21.94
CA ARG A 78 19.23 8.42 -22.60
C ARG A 78 20.56 8.03 -21.98
N VAL A 79 20.55 7.09 -21.06
CA VAL A 79 21.75 6.35 -20.71
C VAL A 79 21.69 5.06 -21.53
N ASP A 80 22.38 5.06 -22.63
CA ASP A 80 22.79 3.84 -23.32
C ASP A 80 23.66 3.05 -22.35
N GLY A 81 23.23 1.89 -21.94
CA GLY A 81 24.08 1.00 -21.16
C GLY A 81 23.35 -0.14 -20.49
N GLY A 82 23.25 -1.26 -21.19
CA GLY A 82 23.28 -2.57 -20.57
C GLY A 82 21.98 -3.17 -20.08
N GLY A 83 21.57 -4.19 -20.82
CA GLY A 83 20.55 -5.17 -20.60
C GLY A 83 20.18 -5.48 -19.16
N GLY A 84 18.94 -5.33 -18.91
CA GLY A 84 18.21 -5.83 -17.77
C GLY A 84 16.77 -5.45 -18.01
N ASP A 85 15.93 -6.42 -17.95
CA ASP A 85 14.49 -6.40 -18.18
C ASP A 85 13.75 -5.53 -17.12
N ALA A 86 14.27 -4.35 -16.84
CA ALA A 86 13.63 -3.38 -15.98
C ALA A 86 12.55 -2.66 -16.78
N LEU A 87 11.29 -2.93 -16.44
CA LEU A 87 10.14 -2.21 -16.98
C LEU A 87 10.38 -0.70 -16.87
N ASP A 88 10.15 0.02 -17.96
CA ASP A 88 10.08 1.48 -17.97
C ASP A 88 9.20 1.97 -16.80
N PRO A 89 9.60 3.02 -16.07
CA PRO A 89 8.84 3.54 -14.92
C PRO A 89 7.35 3.80 -15.22
N ALA A 90 7.03 4.28 -16.43
CA ALA A 90 5.66 4.50 -16.85
C ALA A 90 4.89 3.17 -17.00
N THR A 91 5.53 2.15 -17.57
CA THR A 91 4.96 0.81 -17.72
C THR A 91 4.79 0.14 -16.36
N ALA A 92 5.77 0.26 -15.46
CA ALA A 92 5.68 -0.25 -14.09
C ALA A 92 4.52 0.35 -13.30
N GLN A 93 4.27 1.63 -13.50
CA GLN A 93 3.15 2.34 -12.89
C GLN A 93 1.80 1.86 -13.42
N ILE A 94 1.65 1.75 -14.71
CA ILE A 94 0.44 1.24 -15.35
C ILE A 94 0.17 -0.18 -14.85
N ALA A 95 1.21 -1.02 -14.77
CA ALA A 95 1.11 -2.36 -14.21
C ALA A 95 0.67 -2.34 -12.74
N ALA A 96 1.19 -1.44 -11.91
CA ALA A 96 0.77 -1.29 -10.52
C ALA A 96 -0.70 -0.88 -10.43
N LYS A 97 -1.15 0.04 -11.28
CA LYS A 97 -2.56 0.43 -11.33
C LYS A 97 -3.46 -0.74 -11.71
N HIS A 98 -3.08 -1.52 -12.72
CA HIS A 98 -3.84 -2.71 -13.12
C HIS A 98 -3.93 -3.75 -12.01
N ARG A 99 -2.82 -4.01 -11.30
CA ARG A 99 -2.83 -4.92 -10.14
C ARG A 99 -3.71 -4.41 -9.02
N PHE A 100 -3.66 -3.12 -8.73
CA PHE A 100 -4.49 -2.48 -7.73
C PHE A 100 -5.98 -2.59 -8.06
N ASP A 101 -6.37 -2.22 -9.27
CA ASP A 101 -7.76 -2.30 -9.72
C ASP A 101 -8.27 -3.76 -9.69
N ALA A 102 -7.47 -4.70 -10.18
CA ALA A 102 -7.80 -6.13 -10.16
C ALA A 102 -7.95 -6.67 -8.74
N ALA A 103 -7.12 -6.23 -7.81
CA ALA A 103 -7.19 -6.65 -6.41
C ALA A 103 -8.47 -6.14 -5.72
N LEU A 104 -8.85 -4.89 -5.97
CA LEU A 104 -10.12 -4.34 -5.45
C LEU A 104 -11.33 -5.05 -6.05
N ASP A 105 -11.31 -5.33 -7.36
CA ASP A 105 -12.36 -6.09 -8.03
C ASP A 105 -12.46 -7.52 -7.50
N GLY A 106 -11.32 -8.15 -7.24
CA GLY A 106 -11.23 -9.49 -6.66
C GLY A 106 -11.79 -9.59 -5.23
N ALA A 107 -11.64 -8.54 -4.43
CA ALA A 107 -12.25 -8.47 -3.11
C ALA A 107 -13.78 -8.41 -3.18
N GLY A 108 -14.31 -7.76 -4.21
CA GLY A 108 -15.72 -7.71 -4.51
C GLY A 108 -16.45 -6.45 -4.03
N ARG A 109 -17.67 -6.28 -4.54
CA ARG A 109 -18.51 -5.13 -4.22
C ARG A 109 -18.79 -5.06 -2.71
N GLY A 110 -18.72 -3.86 -2.18
CA GLY A 110 -18.95 -3.58 -0.77
C GLY A 110 -17.72 -3.80 0.12
N LEU A 111 -16.72 -4.56 -0.34
CA LEU A 111 -15.47 -4.78 0.37
C LEU A 111 -14.33 -3.89 -0.14
N ASN A 112 -14.38 -3.49 -1.39
CA ASN A 112 -13.41 -2.60 -2.01
C ASN A 112 -13.36 -1.21 -1.34
N ASP A 113 -14.49 -0.65 -0.92
CA ASP A 113 -14.53 0.66 -0.28
C ASP A 113 -13.82 0.68 1.07
N VAL A 114 -14.02 -0.33 1.91
CA VAL A 114 -13.32 -0.40 3.20
C VAL A 114 -11.84 -0.65 3.03
N LEU A 115 -11.43 -1.44 2.05
CA LEU A 115 -10.02 -1.63 1.72
C LEU A 115 -9.38 -0.31 1.30
N TRP A 116 -10.01 0.42 0.41
CA TRP A 116 -9.48 1.71 -0.02
C TRP A 116 -9.39 2.71 1.13
N ARG A 117 -10.43 2.84 1.93
CA ARG A 117 -10.46 3.80 3.05
C ARG A 117 -9.41 3.49 4.11
N VAL A 118 -9.34 2.25 4.54
CA VAL A 118 -8.45 1.85 5.66
C VAL A 118 -7.01 1.65 5.18
N ILE A 119 -6.82 0.94 4.08
CA ILE A 119 -5.47 0.56 3.61
C ILE A 119 -4.83 1.70 2.81
N CYS A 120 -5.55 2.30 1.87
CA CYS A 120 -5.00 3.29 0.96
C CYS A 120 -5.10 4.71 1.53
N ALA A 121 -6.28 5.13 1.96
CA ALA A 121 -6.49 6.45 2.53
C ALA A 121 -6.00 6.59 3.99
N GLY A 122 -5.76 5.47 4.68
CA GLY A 122 -5.27 5.48 6.06
C GLY A 122 -6.31 5.92 7.09
N GLU A 123 -7.59 5.78 6.77
CA GLU A 123 -8.67 6.07 7.72
C GLU A 123 -8.72 5.02 8.84
N GLY A 124 -8.85 5.47 10.07
CA GLY A 124 -9.17 4.56 11.18
C GLY A 124 -10.55 3.94 11.01
N LEU A 125 -10.75 2.75 11.59
CA LEU A 125 -12.03 2.02 11.46
C LEU A 125 -13.25 2.86 11.85
N PRO A 126 -13.25 3.63 12.96
CA PRO A 126 -14.41 4.45 13.31
C PRO A 126 -14.75 5.51 12.27
N VAL A 127 -13.74 6.07 11.61
CA VAL A 127 -13.93 7.07 10.53
C VAL A 127 -14.50 6.38 9.29
N ALA A 128 -13.94 5.24 8.91
CA ALA A 128 -14.42 4.45 7.77
C ALA A 128 -15.88 3.98 7.98
N GLU A 129 -16.21 3.49 9.17
CA GLU A 129 -17.58 3.09 9.52
C GLU A 129 -18.58 4.24 9.34
N ARG A 130 -18.25 5.43 9.85
CA ARG A 130 -19.12 6.61 9.67
C ARG A 130 -19.25 7.01 8.21
N GLY A 131 -18.13 7.01 7.47
CA GLY A 131 -18.14 7.34 6.05
C GLY A 131 -18.94 6.37 5.19
N LEU A 132 -19.02 5.11 5.59
CA LEU A 132 -19.77 4.06 4.90
C LEU A 132 -21.21 3.90 5.42
N GLY A 133 -21.58 4.62 6.48
CA GLY A 133 -22.90 4.50 7.09
C GLY A 133 -23.10 3.17 7.82
N TRP A 134 -22.04 2.57 8.29
CA TRP A 134 -22.06 1.28 8.99
C TRP A 134 -22.28 1.43 10.50
N PRO A 135 -22.84 0.40 11.14
CA PRO A 135 -22.90 0.35 12.59
C PRO A 135 -21.50 0.43 13.22
N GLN A 136 -21.41 1.03 14.38
CA GLN A 136 -20.16 1.07 15.14
C GLN A 136 -19.59 -0.33 15.38
N ARG A 137 -18.29 -0.48 15.29
CA ARG A 137 -17.54 -1.74 15.49
C ARG A 137 -17.78 -2.83 14.45
N SER A 138 -18.55 -2.58 13.41
CA SER A 138 -18.72 -3.53 12.29
C SER A 138 -17.51 -3.56 11.36
N GLY A 139 -16.80 -2.44 11.26
CA GLY A 139 -15.72 -2.24 10.29
C GLY A 139 -14.59 -3.26 10.44
N ARG A 140 -14.26 -3.69 11.65
CA ARG A 140 -13.21 -4.69 11.87
C ARG A 140 -13.57 -6.04 11.24
N VAL A 141 -14.78 -6.51 11.45
CA VAL A 141 -15.23 -7.80 10.90
C VAL A 141 -15.25 -7.75 9.38
N VAL A 142 -15.79 -6.69 8.82
CA VAL A 142 -15.85 -6.52 7.36
C VAL A 142 -14.46 -6.37 6.76
N LEU A 143 -13.57 -5.62 7.40
CA LEU A 143 -12.18 -5.47 6.96
C LEU A 143 -11.44 -6.81 6.96
N THR A 144 -11.59 -7.63 7.98
CA THR A 144 -10.94 -8.96 8.02
C THR A 144 -11.43 -9.86 6.88
N ILE A 145 -12.72 -9.87 6.59
CA ILE A 145 -13.27 -10.58 5.42
C ILE A 145 -12.69 -10.04 4.12
N ALA A 146 -12.61 -8.72 3.99
CA ALA A 146 -12.04 -8.08 2.80
C ALA A 146 -10.54 -8.44 2.62
N LEU A 147 -9.77 -8.45 3.71
CA LEU A 147 -8.36 -8.84 3.69
C LEU A 147 -8.16 -10.33 3.36
N ASP A 148 -9.04 -11.21 3.82
CA ASP A 148 -9.00 -12.63 3.45
C ASP A 148 -9.23 -12.82 1.94
N ARG A 149 -10.22 -12.15 1.38
CA ARG A 149 -10.46 -12.18 -0.06
C ARG A 149 -9.30 -11.58 -0.86
N LEU A 150 -8.72 -10.51 -0.35
CA LEU A 150 -7.54 -9.91 -0.94
C LEU A 150 -6.33 -10.86 -0.92
N ALA A 151 -6.14 -11.57 0.20
CA ALA A 151 -5.10 -12.57 0.34
C ALA A 151 -5.30 -13.74 -0.63
N ASP A 152 -6.53 -14.20 -0.80
CA ASP A 152 -6.88 -15.22 -1.81
C ASP A 152 -6.55 -14.74 -3.22
N HIS A 153 -6.89 -13.49 -3.55
CA HIS A 153 -6.54 -12.88 -4.84
C HIS A 153 -5.03 -12.88 -5.10
N TYR A 154 -4.23 -12.59 -4.06
CA TYR A 154 -2.76 -12.61 -4.16
C TYR A 154 -2.15 -14.01 -4.07
N GLY A 155 -2.94 -15.05 -3.85
CA GLY A 155 -2.44 -16.42 -3.69
C GLY A 155 -1.62 -16.61 -2.42
N LEU A 156 -1.91 -15.86 -1.38
CA LEU A 156 -1.26 -16.01 -0.08
C LEU A 156 -1.90 -17.19 0.67
N GLY A 157 -1.10 -18.21 0.92
CA GLY A 157 -1.51 -19.40 1.66
C GLY A 157 -1.55 -19.21 3.19
#